data_430cfd9a4652ea12ebdff591631dfdfe
#
_entry.id   430cfd9a4652ea12ebdff591631dfdfe
#
_cell.length_a   1.000
_cell.length_b   1.000
_cell.length_c   1.000
_cell.angle_alpha   90.00
_cell.angle_beta   90.00
_cell.angle_gamma   90.00
#
_symmetry.space_group_name_H-M   'P 1'
#
loop_
_entity.id
_entity.type
_entity.pdbx_description
1 polymer ?
#
loop_
_entity_poly.entity_id
_entity_poly.type
_entity_poly.pdbx_seq_one_letter_code
_entity_poly.pdbx_strand_id
1 'polypeptide(L)'
;MKSEDIARLAGVSRGTVSRVLNGKSDVAEATRKKIEKIIEEYGYKPNVSARKLAGKPIEIIGFFVYKNRDHQGKKWWLQESPYFVRIMVSLLGAAKKRGYNLLVDIINTEKDFDSIEDYFKSGTVSAGVFMGFDEKVESIENIIRDGHKVSLLDQKKSNDGFDNCILVNADDISGAYKATQYLIDNGHKNIAHVHGNKHILSAKLRIEGYKKSLSDNNLIVNKEYIVNGAYDEDISYKATLKLLKNSNPPSAIFFGNDIMAVGGIKAIREMGLKVKEDISVIGFDNYTFGDSFDMSFSSINAPLEDMSDFAIENLIKSINGEDYKTEYKGLVSLVIRDSVKNLRNQ
;
A
#
# COMPACT_ATOMS: atom_id res chain seq x y z
N MET A 1 4.63 -31.67 21.03
CA MET A 1 4.63 -31.63 22.50
C MET A 1 3.59 -30.65 22.99
N LYS A 2 2.86 -30.93 24.07
CA LYS A 2 1.85 -30.06 24.67
C LYS A 2 2.34 -29.51 26.01
N SER A 3 1.69 -28.47 26.55
CA SER A 3 2.03 -27.91 27.88
C SER A 3 1.90 -28.93 29.02
N GLU A 4 1.04 -29.94 28.83
CA GLU A 4 0.88 -31.08 29.75
C GLU A 4 2.10 -31.96 29.79
N ASP A 5 2.78 -32.15 28.66
CA ASP A 5 4.02 -32.93 28.61
C ASP A 5 5.17 -32.23 29.32
N ILE A 6 5.27 -30.89 29.15
CA ILE A 6 6.24 -30.05 29.90
C ILE A 6 5.96 -30.13 31.40
N ALA A 7 4.67 -30.02 31.78
CA ALA A 7 4.28 -30.09 33.20
C ALA A 7 4.68 -31.44 33.81
N ARG A 8 4.45 -32.54 33.09
CA ARG A 8 4.83 -33.91 33.50
C ARG A 8 6.34 -34.06 33.64
N LEU A 9 7.13 -33.59 32.67
CA LEU A 9 8.60 -33.65 32.70
C LEU A 9 9.19 -32.78 33.82
N ALA A 10 8.59 -31.63 34.08
CA ALA A 10 9.02 -30.73 35.16
C ALA A 10 8.53 -31.19 36.55
N GLY A 11 7.57 -32.11 36.65
CA GLY A 11 6.93 -32.53 37.89
C GLY A 11 6.08 -31.44 38.56
N VAL A 12 5.40 -30.62 37.74
CA VAL A 12 4.58 -29.50 38.21
C VAL A 12 3.19 -29.52 37.59
N SER A 13 2.30 -28.65 38.05
CA SER A 13 0.99 -28.48 37.42
C SER A 13 1.09 -27.74 36.06
N ARG A 14 0.16 -27.99 35.16
CA ARG A 14 0.01 -27.21 33.93
C ARG A 14 -0.12 -25.71 34.19
N GLY A 15 -0.79 -25.33 35.28
CA GLY A 15 -0.89 -23.93 35.77
C GLY A 15 0.47 -23.32 36.10
N THR A 16 1.39 -24.10 36.69
CA THR A 16 2.75 -23.64 36.98
C THR A 16 3.56 -23.41 35.71
N VAL A 17 3.47 -24.31 34.71
CA VAL A 17 4.08 -24.10 33.37
C VAL A 17 3.53 -22.83 32.72
N SER A 18 2.22 -22.62 32.79
CA SER A 18 1.58 -21.42 32.23
C SER A 18 2.07 -20.14 32.93
N ARG A 19 2.25 -20.12 34.26
CA ARG A 19 2.79 -18.98 35.01
C ARG A 19 4.22 -18.64 34.58
N VAL A 20 5.07 -19.65 34.40
CA VAL A 20 6.46 -19.47 33.92
C VAL A 20 6.46 -18.90 32.51
N LEU A 21 5.69 -19.46 31.58
CA LEU A 21 5.56 -18.98 30.23
C LEU A 21 5.05 -17.52 30.14
N ASN A 22 4.26 -17.11 31.15
CA ASN A 22 3.69 -15.76 31.24
C ASN A 22 4.54 -14.80 32.07
N GLY A 23 5.75 -15.22 32.50
CA GLY A 23 6.66 -14.34 33.26
C GLY A 23 6.17 -13.97 34.66
N LYS A 24 5.19 -14.70 35.24
CA LYS A 24 4.67 -14.40 36.59
C LYS A 24 5.75 -14.63 37.63
N SER A 25 5.89 -13.68 38.56
CA SER A 25 6.93 -13.71 39.61
C SER A 25 6.65 -14.66 40.76
N ASP A 26 5.46 -15.25 40.84
CA ASP A 26 4.98 -16.12 41.93
C ASP A 26 5.42 -17.59 41.79
N VAL A 27 6.38 -17.89 40.92
CA VAL A 27 6.97 -19.22 40.74
C VAL A 27 8.42 -19.20 41.26
N ALA A 28 8.75 -20.17 42.16
CA ALA A 28 10.09 -20.31 42.68
C ALA A 28 11.15 -20.42 41.58
N GLU A 29 12.26 -19.71 41.73
CA GLU A 29 13.33 -19.57 40.74
C GLU A 29 13.88 -20.93 40.27
N ALA A 30 14.06 -21.88 41.19
CA ALA A 30 14.50 -23.24 40.85
C ALA A 30 13.50 -23.98 39.94
N THR A 31 12.19 -23.77 40.17
CA THR A 31 11.11 -24.36 39.34
C THR A 31 11.06 -23.70 37.97
N ARG A 32 11.24 -22.38 37.93
CA ARG A 32 11.31 -21.59 36.68
C ARG A 32 12.43 -22.11 35.79
N LYS A 33 13.67 -22.15 36.33
CA LYS A 33 14.83 -22.63 35.56
C LYS A 33 14.67 -24.07 35.03
N LYS A 34 14.05 -24.93 35.86
CA LYS A 34 13.76 -26.31 35.45
C LYS A 34 12.82 -26.36 34.25
N ILE A 35 11.75 -25.58 34.28
CA ILE A 35 10.76 -25.52 33.19
C ILE A 35 11.37 -24.90 31.93
N GLU A 36 12.11 -23.79 32.05
CA GLU A 36 12.78 -23.12 30.93
C GLU A 36 13.79 -24.06 30.24
N LYS A 37 14.59 -24.80 31.01
CA LYS A 37 15.51 -25.80 30.45
C LYS A 37 14.78 -26.90 29.66
N ILE A 38 13.65 -27.40 30.15
CA ILE A 38 12.84 -28.41 29.43
C ILE A 38 12.24 -27.81 28.17
N ILE A 39 11.75 -26.59 28.23
CA ILE A 39 11.20 -25.86 27.05
C ILE A 39 12.26 -25.72 25.98
N GLU A 40 13.49 -25.35 26.33
CA GLU A 40 14.62 -25.21 25.43
C GLU A 40 15.06 -26.56 24.85
N GLU A 41 15.23 -27.56 25.69
CA GLU A 41 15.65 -28.92 25.30
C GLU A 41 14.71 -29.58 24.30
N TYR A 42 13.40 -29.40 24.48
CA TYR A 42 12.38 -30.00 23.62
C TYR A 42 11.82 -29.05 22.55
N GLY A 43 12.34 -27.83 22.43
CA GLY A 43 11.88 -26.84 21.46
C GLY A 43 10.38 -26.51 21.57
N TYR A 44 9.83 -26.57 22.81
CA TYR A 44 8.40 -26.35 23.00
C TYR A 44 8.02 -24.90 22.76
N LYS A 45 7.10 -24.69 21.84
CA LYS A 45 6.46 -23.37 21.61
C LYS A 45 4.99 -23.43 22.06
N PRO A 46 4.55 -22.50 22.93
CA PRO A 46 3.14 -22.42 23.33
C PRO A 46 2.22 -22.28 22.12
N ASN A 47 1.12 -23.03 22.09
CA ASN A 47 0.08 -22.91 21.07
C ASN A 47 -0.52 -21.48 21.11
N VAL A 48 -0.90 -20.95 19.94
CA VAL A 48 -1.54 -19.62 19.78
C VAL A 48 -2.76 -19.49 20.71
N SER A 49 -3.60 -20.53 20.78
CA SER A 49 -4.75 -20.58 21.71
C SER A 49 -4.35 -20.49 23.19
N ALA A 50 -3.21 -21.09 23.57
CA ALA A 50 -2.71 -21.02 24.93
C ALA A 50 -2.14 -19.61 25.26
N ARG A 51 -1.53 -18.93 24.30
CA ARG A 51 -1.10 -17.52 24.45
C ARG A 51 -2.30 -16.60 24.63
N LYS A 52 -3.38 -16.79 23.84
CA LYS A 52 -4.62 -16.03 23.95
C LYS A 52 -5.26 -16.17 25.32
N LEU A 53 -5.36 -17.41 25.86
CA LEU A 53 -5.85 -17.67 27.20
C LEU A 53 -4.96 -17.06 28.29
N ALA A 54 -3.69 -16.79 27.99
CA ALA A 54 -2.72 -16.14 28.87
C ALA A 54 -2.73 -14.61 28.74
N GLY A 55 -3.64 -14.01 27.95
CA GLY A 55 -3.73 -12.57 27.73
C GLY A 55 -2.58 -11.96 26.94
N LYS A 56 -1.75 -12.80 26.25
CA LYS A 56 -0.70 -12.27 25.36
C LYS A 56 -1.31 -11.90 24.02
N PRO A 57 -0.96 -10.74 23.45
CA PRO A 57 -1.43 -10.35 22.11
C PRO A 57 -0.99 -11.39 21.09
N ILE A 58 -1.85 -11.62 20.10
CA ILE A 58 -1.54 -12.46 18.97
C ILE A 58 -0.63 -11.66 18.05
N GLU A 59 0.53 -12.22 17.71
CA GLU A 59 1.54 -11.57 16.89
C GLU A 59 1.22 -11.75 15.38
N ILE A 60 -0.04 -11.41 14.98
CA ILE A 60 -0.51 -11.47 13.60
C ILE A 60 -1.23 -10.15 13.27
N ILE A 61 -0.78 -9.48 12.21
CA ILE A 61 -1.44 -8.32 11.62
C ILE A 61 -2.10 -8.76 10.32
N GLY A 62 -3.37 -8.39 10.12
CA GLY A 62 -4.07 -8.62 8.85
C GLY A 62 -3.66 -7.58 7.81
N PHE A 63 -3.50 -7.97 6.56
CA PHE A 63 -3.46 -7.08 5.40
C PHE A 63 -4.63 -7.42 4.49
N PHE A 64 -5.61 -6.55 4.44
CA PHE A 64 -6.89 -6.75 3.78
C PHE A 64 -6.99 -5.84 2.56
N VAL A 65 -7.10 -6.44 1.39
CA VAL A 65 -7.11 -5.71 0.13
C VAL A 65 -8.47 -5.84 -0.52
N TYR A 66 -9.16 -4.71 -0.64
CA TYR A 66 -10.41 -4.67 -1.36
C TYR A 66 -10.15 -4.62 -2.87
N LYS A 67 -10.71 -5.62 -3.56
CA LYS A 67 -10.65 -5.71 -4.99
C LYS A 67 -11.90 -5.07 -5.58
N ASN A 68 -11.83 -3.78 -5.87
CA ASN A 68 -12.92 -3.16 -6.58
C ASN A 68 -12.99 -3.71 -8.00
N ARG A 69 -14.19 -4.13 -8.43
CA ARG A 69 -14.43 -4.43 -9.84
C ARG A 69 -14.47 -3.10 -10.57
N ASP A 70 -13.74 -2.98 -11.67
CA ASP A 70 -13.99 -1.86 -12.56
C ASP A 70 -15.45 -1.89 -13.04
N HIS A 71 -15.97 -0.76 -13.49
CA HIS A 71 -17.34 -0.65 -14.01
C HIS A 71 -17.61 -1.54 -15.23
N GLN A 72 -16.62 -2.29 -15.73
CA GLN A 72 -16.70 -3.21 -16.87
C GLN A 72 -16.62 -4.68 -16.45
N GLY A 73 -16.54 -4.99 -15.14
CA GLY A 73 -16.52 -6.37 -14.63
C GLY A 73 -15.20 -7.12 -14.91
N LYS A 74 -14.16 -6.46 -15.41
CA LYS A 74 -12.84 -7.05 -15.56
C LYS A 74 -12.26 -7.36 -14.17
N LYS A 75 -11.86 -8.61 -13.98
CA LYS A 75 -11.15 -9.03 -12.78
C LYS A 75 -9.74 -8.40 -12.80
N TRP A 76 -9.51 -7.41 -11.98
CA TRP A 76 -8.16 -6.95 -11.69
C TRP A 76 -7.40 -8.06 -10.97
N TRP A 77 -6.35 -8.56 -11.59
CA TRP A 77 -5.47 -9.49 -10.91
C TRP A 77 -4.49 -8.68 -10.05
N LEU A 78 -4.65 -8.73 -8.74
CA LEU A 78 -3.71 -8.10 -7.80
C LEU A 78 -2.27 -8.55 -8.04
N GLN A 79 -2.10 -9.77 -8.56
CA GLN A 79 -0.80 -10.33 -8.96
C GLN A 79 -0.13 -9.52 -10.08
N GLU A 80 -0.91 -8.82 -10.90
CA GLU A 80 -0.44 -7.99 -12.00
C GLU A 80 -0.22 -6.53 -11.59
N SER A 81 -0.52 -6.18 -10.33
CA SER A 81 -0.24 -4.85 -9.78
C SER A 81 1.11 -4.81 -9.05
N PRO A 82 2.16 -4.25 -9.66
CA PRO A 82 3.46 -4.14 -8.99
C PRO A 82 3.40 -3.33 -7.69
N TYR A 83 2.53 -2.34 -7.62
CA TYR A 83 2.28 -1.55 -6.42
C TYR A 83 1.80 -2.44 -5.25
N PHE A 84 0.78 -3.28 -5.50
CA PHE A 84 0.27 -4.21 -4.49
C PHE A 84 1.34 -5.18 -3.99
N VAL A 85 2.09 -5.78 -4.92
CA VAL A 85 3.16 -6.74 -4.55
C VAL A 85 4.22 -6.05 -3.69
N ARG A 86 4.66 -4.84 -4.06
CA ARG A 86 5.66 -4.08 -3.31
C ARG A 86 5.17 -3.71 -1.92
N ILE A 87 3.96 -3.15 -1.79
CA ILE A 87 3.43 -2.77 -0.47
C ILE A 87 3.25 -3.99 0.43
N MET A 88 2.78 -5.12 -0.12
CA MET A 88 2.65 -6.38 0.61
C MET A 88 4.00 -6.88 1.14
N VAL A 89 5.03 -6.87 0.30
CA VAL A 89 6.39 -7.29 0.70
C VAL A 89 6.97 -6.33 1.74
N SER A 90 6.74 -5.03 1.59
CA SER A 90 7.19 -4.01 2.56
C SER A 90 6.49 -4.17 3.91
N LEU A 91 5.16 -4.39 3.92
CA LEU A 91 4.40 -4.68 5.15
C LEU A 91 4.86 -5.97 5.82
N LEU A 92 5.10 -7.03 5.03
CA LEU A 92 5.63 -8.30 5.54
C LEU A 92 7.00 -8.10 6.22
N GLY A 93 7.90 -7.35 5.58
CA GLY A 93 9.22 -7.01 6.12
C GLY A 93 9.10 -6.21 7.42
N ALA A 94 8.25 -5.18 7.44
CA ALA A 94 8.01 -4.33 8.61
C ALA A 94 7.43 -5.10 9.80
N ALA A 95 6.46 -6.00 9.54
CA ALA A 95 5.87 -6.86 10.56
C ALA A 95 6.88 -7.84 11.12
N LYS A 96 7.61 -8.56 10.23
CA LYS A 96 8.61 -9.56 10.61
C LYS A 96 9.75 -8.97 11.45
N LYS A 97 10.22 -7.77 11.11
CA LYS A 97 11.26 -7.04 11.87
C LYS A 97 10.84 -6.79 13.33
N ARG A 98 9.53 -6.75 13.59
CA ARG A 98 8.93 -6.49 14.92
C ARG A 98 8.33 -7.74 15.58
N GLY A 99 8.60 -8.93 15.04
CA GLY A 99 8.15 -10.21 15.59
C GLY A 99 6.70 -10.59 15.26
N TYR A 100 6.07 -9.87 14.34
CA TYR A 100 4.70 -10.15 13.88
C TYR A 100 4.69 -10.92 12.55
N ASN A 101 3.66 -11.74 12.37
CA ASN A 101 3.35 -12.35 11.07
C ASN A 101 2.31 -11.50 10.33
N LEU A 102 2.28 -11.61 9.00
CA LEU A 102 1.27 -10.98 8.17
C LEU A 102 0.29 -12.03 7.64
N LEU A 103 -1.00 -11.86 7.92
CA LEU A 103 -2.08 -12.61 7.28
C LEU A 103 -2.61 -11.73 6.14
N VAL A 104 -2.62 -12.26 4.92
CA VAL A 104 -3.12 -11.52 3.75
C VAL A 104 -4.44 -12.12 3.30
N ASP A 105 -5.46 -11.29 3.14
CA ASP A 105 -6.75 -11.71 2.57
C ASP A 105 -7.27 -10.68 1.57
N ILE A 106 -8.02 -11.16 0.57
CA ILE A 106 -8.52 -10.36 -0.55
C ILE A 106 -10.04 -10.31 -0.47
N ILE A 107 -10.56 -9.11 -0.32
CA ILE A 107 -11.98 -8.82 -0.26
C ILE A 107 -12.49 -8.61 -1.69
N ASN A 108 -13.30 -9.52 -2.21
CA ASN A 108 -13.89 -9.43 -3.55
C ASN A 108 -15.35 -8.94 -3.53
N THR A 109 -16.02 -9.12 -2.41
CA THR A 109 -17.43 -8.79 -2.21
C THR A 109 -17.66 -8.28 -0.79
N GLU A 110 -18.80 -7.62 -0.55
CA GLU A 110 -19.20 -7.21 0.81
C GLU A 110 -19.31 -8.38 1.79
N LYS A 111 -19.68 -9.58 1.30
CA LYS A 111 -19.78 -10.78 2.16
C LYS A 111 -18.43 -11.25 2.71
N ASP A 112 -17.33 -10.91 2.04
CA ASP A 112 -16.00 -11.29 2.53
C ASP A 112 -15.63 -10.51 3.80
N PHE A 113 -16.31 -9.38 4.06
CA PHE A 113 -16.15 -8.64 5.32
C PHE A 113 -16.59 -9.41 6.55
N ASP A 114 -17.59 -10.30 6.44
CA ASP A 114 -17.99 -11.17 7.56
C ASP A 114 -16.79 -11.99 8.06
N SER A 115 -16.00 -12.55 7.14
CA SER A 115 -14.78 -13.29 7.47
C SER A 115 -13.70 -12.40 8.08
N ILE A 116 -13.57 -11.16 7.60
CA ILE A 116 -12.62 -10.19 8.15
C ILE A 116 -13.01 -9.79 9.58
N GLU A 117 -14.29 -9.50 9.82
CA GLU A 117 -14.80 -9.24 11.18
C GLU A 117 -14.54 -10.43 12.11
N ASP A 118 -14.73 -11.66 11.63
CA ASP A 118 -14.45 -12.87 12.40
C ASP A 118 -12.97 -13.00 12.77
N TYR A 119 -12.04 -12.58 11.92
CA TYR A 119 -10.61 -12.54 12.29
C TYR A 119 -10.36 -11.62 13.48
N PHE A 120 -11.01 -10.47 13.54
CA PHE A 120 -10.91 -9.55 14.67
C PHE A 120 -11.64 -10.09 15.92
N LYS A 121 -12.89 -10.49 15.79
CA LYS A 121 -13.72 -11.01 16.90
C LYS A 121 -13.12 -12.27 17.51
N SER A 122 -12.66 -13.20 16.69
CA SER A 122 -11.96 -14.40 17.17
C SER A 122 -10.55 -14.11 17.72
N GLY A 123 -10.00 -12.91 17.47
CA GLY A 123 -8.63 -12.53 17.77
C GLY A 123 -7.62 -13.35 16.98
N THR A 124 -7.94 -13.74 15.76
CA THR A 124 -6.97 -14.32 14.81
C THR A 124 -5.94 -13.29 14.40
N VAL A 125 -6.35 -12.02 14.28
CA VAL A 125 -5.46 -10.88 14.08
C VAL A 125 -5.56 -9.92 15.27
N SER A 126 -4.46 -9.23 15.59
CA SER A 126 -4.41 -8.18 16.62
C SER A 126 -4.77 -6.81 16.07
N ALA A 127 -4.52 -6.59 14.78
CA ALA A 127 -4.77 -5.35 14.07
C ALA A 127 -4.88 -5.63 12.57
N GLY A 128 -5.34 -4.64 11.79
CA GLY A 128 -5.45 -4.75 10.35
C GLY A 128 -4.95 -3.54 9.60
N VAL A 129 -4.31 -3.78 8.44
CA VAL A 129 -4.02 -2.79 7.42
C VAL A 129 -5.00 -3.00 6.28
N PHE A 130 -5.69 -1.95 5.85
CA PHE A 130 -6.67 -2.01 4.76
C PHE A 130 -6.24 -1.16 3.58
N MET A 131 -6.45 -1.63 2.35
CA MET A 131 -6.11 -0.95 1.11
C MET A 131 -7.13 -1.23 0.01
N GLY A 132 -7.29 -0.29 -0.93
CA GLY A 132 -8.05 -0.48 -2.17
C GLY A 132 -9.51 -0.06 -2.11
N PHE A 133 -9.92 0.72 -1.13
CA PHE A 133 -11.28 1.22 -0.97
C PHE A 133 -11.48 2.54 -1.72
N ASP A 134 -12.63 2.70 -2.34
CA ASP A 134 -12.96 3.93 -3.08
C ASP A 134 -13.55 5.02 -2.18
N GLU A 135 -14.44 4.63 -1.26
CA GLU A 135 -15.19 5.51 -0.35
C GLU A 135 -15.50 4.78 0.97
N LYS A 136 -16.36 5.38 1.79
CA LYS A 136 -16.81 4.81 3.06
C LYS A 136 -17.29 3.37 2.87
N VAL A 137 -16.64 2.43 3.56
CA VAL A 137 -17.10 1.05 3.67
C VAL A 137 -17.57 0.84 5.10
N GLU A 138 -18.88 0.70 5.28
CA GLU A 138 -19.53 0.58 6.58
C GLU A 138 -18.93 -0.54 7.44
N SER A 139 -18.55 -1.66 6.82
CA SER A 139 -17.91 -2.77 7.52
C SER A 139 -16.57 -2.39 8.16
N ILE A 140 -15.75 -1.55 7.50
CA ILE A 140 -14.49 -1.06 8.11
C ILE A 140 -14.81 -0.10 9.25
N GLU A 141 -15.80 0.78 9.07
CA GLU A 141 -16.24 1.69 10.13
C GLU A 141 -16.72 0.91 11.36
N ASN A 142 -17.44 -0.20 11.18
CA ASN A 142 -17.85 -1.06 12.26
C ASN A 142 -16.67 -1.70 12.99
N ILE A 143 -15.67 -2.23 12.26
CA ILE A 143 -14.45 -2.78 12.85
C ILE A 143 -13.73 -1.72 13.70
N ILE A 144 -13.66 -0.47 13.22
CA ILE A 144 -13.03 0.63 13.97
C ILE A 144 -13.86 1.02 15.20
N ARG A 145 -15.20 1.12 15.06
CA ARG A 145 -16.11 1.43 16.18
C ARG A 145 -16.09 0.36 17.28
N ASP A 146 -15.89 -0.90 16.92
CA ASP A 146 -15.72 -2.01 17.85
C ASP A 146 -14.38 -1.96 18.61
N GLY A 147 -13.55 -0.93 18.36
CA GLY A 147 -12.31 -0.67 19.06
C GLY A 147 -11.09 -1.42 18.52
N HIS A 148 -11.24 -2.09 17.36
CA HIS A 148 -10.13 -2.77 16.69
C HIS A 148 -9.11 -1.77 16.12
N LYS A 149 -7.84 -2.16 16.13
CA LYS A 149 -6.73 -1.33 15.65
C LYS A 149 -6.58 -1.46 14.15
N VAL A 150 -6.70 -0.34 13.45
CA VAL A 150 -6.76 -0.32 11.98
C VAL A 150 -5.82 0.75 11.42
N SER A 151 -5.10 0.41 10.35
CA SER A 151 -4.42 1.36 9.48
C SER A 151 -5.05 1.33 8.09
N LEU A 152 -5.27 2.50 7.51
CA LEU A 152 -5.84 2.68 6.18
C LEU A 152 -4.79 3.25 5.24
N LEU A 153 -4.53 2.58 4.12
CA LEU A 153 -3.64 3.06 3.06
C LEU A 153 -4.47 3.72 1.95
N ASP A 154 -3.97 4.82 1.42
CA ASP A 154 -4.59 5.59 0.33
C ASP A 154 -6.04 6.02 0.64
N GLN A 155 -6.30 6.44 1.89
CA GLN A 155 -7.62 6.86 2.35
C GLN A 155 -7.63 8.29 2.90
N LYS A 156 -8.77 8.94 2.71
CA LYS A 156 -9.04 10.27 3.26
C LYS A 156 -9.58 10.15 4.69
N LYS A 157 -9.20 11.09 5.55
CA LYS A 157 -9.82 11.22 6.87
C LYS A 157 -11.33 11.46 6.71
N SER A 158 -12.13 10.62 7.37
CA SER A 158 -13.59 10.81 7.42
C SER A 158 -13.91 11.86 8.46
N ASN A 159 -14.91 12.71 8.20
CA ASN A 159 -15.40 13.69 9.18
C ASN A 159 -16.19 13.05 10.34
N ASP A 160 -16.53 11.77 10.25
CA ASP A 160 -17.53 11.12 11.12
C ASP A 160 -16.97 9.92 11.92
N GLY A 161 -15.68 9.87 12.27
CA GLY A 161 -15.30 8.89 13.30
C GLY A 161 -14.15 7.93 13.03
N PHE A 162 -13.21 8.28 12.16
CA PHE A 162 -11.94 7.56 12.06
C PHE A 162 -10.84 8.10 13.00
N ASP A 163 -11.24 8.68 14.14
CA ASP A 163 -10.27 9.28 15.08
C ASP A 163 -9.31 8.25 15.69
N ASN A 164 -9.66 6.97 15.61
CA ASN A 164 -8.87 5.86 16.16
C ASN A 164 -8.15 5.01 15.11
N CYS A 165 -8.12 5.42 13.84
CA CYS A 165 -7.37 4.71 12.81
C CYS A 165 -6.08 5.44 12.43
N ILE A 166 -5.15 4.69 11.83
CA ILE A 166 -3.86 5.19 11.36
C ILE A 166 -3.97 5.39 9.84
N LEU A 167 -3.88 6.64 9.37
CA LEU A 167 -3.91 6.98 7.96
C LEU A 167 -2.49 7.06 7.40
N VAL A 168 -2.24 6.36 6.31
CA VAL A 168 -0.92 6.33 5.67
C VAL A 168 -1.07 6.56 4.18
N ASN A 169 -0.62 7.70 3.70
CA ASN A 169 -0.75 8.14 2.32
C ASN A 169 0.60 8.59 1.75
N ALA A 170 0.81 8.46 0.45
CA ALA A 170 1.86 9.19 -0.24
C ALA A 170 1.45 10.65 -0.47
N ASP A 171 2.42 11.55 -0.68
CA ASP A 171 2.14 12.92 -1.10
C ASP A 171 1.86 12.99 -2.62
N ASP A 172 0.70 12.45 -3.02
CA ASP A 172 0.30 12.35 -4.43
C ASP A 172 0.20 13.71 -5.13
N ILE A 173 -0.27 14.76 -4.43
CA ILE A 173 -0.33 16.11 -4.99
C ILE A 173 1.07 16.60 -5.32
N SER A 174 2.00 16.53 -4.36
CA SER A 174 3.39 16.95 -4.56
C SER A 174 4.08 16.11 -5.64
N GLY A 175 3.80 14.79 -5.70
CA GLY A 175 4.35 13.91 -6.72
C GLY A 175 3.93 14.30 -8.13
N ALA A 176 2.63 14.45 -8.34
CA ALA A 176 2.09 14.86 -9.63
C ALA A 176 2.52 16.29 -10.02
N TYR A 177 2.61 17.17 -9.03
CA TYR A 177 3.16 18.52 -9.23
C TYR A 177 4.61 18.43 -9.72
N LYS A 178 5.48 17.69 -9.04
CA LYS A 178 6.89 17.52 -9.41
C LYS A 178 7.06 16.90 -10.80
N ALA A 179 6.27 15.88 -11.14
CA ALA A 179 6.30 15.25 -12.46
C ALA A 179 5.94 16.25 -13.56
N THR A 180 4.86 17.00 -13.37
CA THR A 180 4.37 17.99 -14.33
C THR A 180 5.33 19.18 -14.43
N GLN A 181 5.83 19.67 -13.30
CA GLN A 181 6.80 20.78 -13.24
C GLN A 181 8.08 20.42 -13.98
N TYR A 182 8.58 19.18 -13.82
CA TYR A 182 9.77 18.72 -14.55
C TYR A 182 9.57 18.74 -16.07
N LEU A 183 8.38 18.38 -16.56
CA LEU A 183 8.04 18.50 -17.98
C LEU A 183 8.03 19.99 -18.43
N ILE A 184 7.44 20.87 -17.64
CA ILE A 184 7.40 22.31 -17.91
C ILE A 184 8.82 22.91 -17.91
N ASP A 185 9.65 22.52 -16.95
CA ASP A 185 11.04 22.96 -16.84
C ASP A 185 11.89 22.51 -18.03
N ASN A 186 11.50 21.44 -18.71
CA ASN A 186 12.09 20.99 -19.96
C ASN A 186 11.43 21.62 -21.22
N GLY A 187 10.56 22.62 -21.05
CA GLY A 187 9.98 23.41 -22.16
C GLY A 187 8.68 22.86 -22.72
N HIS A 188 8.11 21.79 -22.17
CA HIS A 188 6.82 21.27 -22.62
C HIS A 188 5.66 22.16 -22.18
N LYS A 189 4.76 22.51 -23.13
CA LYS A 189 3.55 23.29 -22.88
C LYS A 189 2.27 22.46 -23.08
N ASN A 190 2.31 21.52 -24.01
CA ASN A 190 1.21 20.60 -24.32
C ASN A 190 1.46 19.28 -23.58
N ILE A 191 1.02 19.22 -22.33
CA ILE A 191 1.25 18.09 -21.42
C ILE A 191 -0.09 17.40 -21.17
N ALA A 192 -0.19 16.10 -21.44
CA ALA A 192 -1.36 15.31 -21.08
C ALA A 192 -1.15 14.56 -19.76
N HIS A 193 -2.27 14.21 -19.10
CA HIS A 193 -2.28 13.34 -17.93
C HIS A 193 -3.22 12.16 -18.15
N VAL A 194 -2.66 10.96 -18.16
CA VAL A 194 -3.41 9.71 -18.14
C VAL A 194 -3.59 9.29 -16.70
N HIS A 195 -4.76 9.53 -16.14
CA HIS A 195 -5.03 9.32 -14.71
C HIS A 195 -5.60 7.93 -14.43
N GLY A 196 -5.50 7.49 -13.17
CA GLY A 196 -6.15 6.28 -12.68
C GLY A 196 -7.66 6.42 -12.50
N ASN A 197 -8.30 5.44 -11.85
CA ASN A 197 -9.73 5.51 -11.55
C ASN A 197 -10.05 6.72 -10.64
N LYS A 198 -10.94 7.61 -11.09
CA LYS A 198 -11.33 8.83 -10.36
C LYS A 198 -11.98 8.60 -9.00
N HIS A 199 -12.46 7.40 -8.72
CA HIS A 199 -13.02 7.07 -7.42
C HIS A 199 -11.92 6.86 -6.36
N ILE A 200 -10.71 6.48 -6.79
CA ILE A 200 -9.55 6.27 -5.92
C ILE A 200 -8.92 7.62 -5.53
N LEU A 201 -8.57 7.77 -4.25
CA LEU A 201 -8.03 9.01 -3.70
C LEU A 201 -6.75 9.46 -4.41
N SER A 202 -5.77 8.57 -4.61
CA SER A 202 -4.50 8.89 -5.26
C SER A 202 -4.70 9.46 -6.67
N ALA A 203 -5.65 8.92 -7.45
CA ALA A 203 -5.97 9.46 -8.78
C ALA A 203 -6.51 10.90 -8.72
N LYS A 204 -7.42 11.18 -7.77
CA LYS A 204 -7.97 12.54 -7.55
C LYS A 204 -6.84 13.53 -7.21
N LEU A 205 -5.96 13.14 -6.28
CA LEU A 205 -4.87 13.98 -5.81
C LEU A 205 -3.79 14.20 -6.89
N ARG A 206 -3.49 13.17 -7.70
CA ARG A 206 -2.56 13.30 -8.84
C ARG A 206 -3.10 14.23 -9.91
N ILE A 207 -4.40 14.19 -10.22
CA ILE A 207 -5.05 15.16 -11.12
C ILE A 207 -4.95 16.58 -10.56
N GLU A 208 -5.13 16.77 -9.24
CA GLU A 208 -5.02 18.06 -8.58
C GLU A 208 -3.59 18.61 -8.69
N GLY A 209 -2.56 17.82 -8.36
CA GLY A 209 -1.16 18.21 -8.48
C GLY A 209 -0.75 18.59 -9.89
N TYR A 210 -1.19 17.79 -10.90
CA TYR A 210 -0.99 18.10 -12.32
C TYR A 210 -1.60 19.45 -12.70
N LYS A 211 -2.87 19.69 -12.37
CA LYS A 211 -3.55 20.96 -12.66
C LYS A 211 -2.89 22.14 -11.97
N LYS A 212 -2.51 21.95 -10.71
CA LYS A 212 -1.83 22.99 -9.92
C LYS A 212 -0.52 23.40 -10.59
N SER A 213 0.32 22.45 -11.00
CA SER A 213 1.59 22.77 -11.68
C SER A 213 1.39 23.54 -12.98
N LEU A 214 0.40 23.16 -13.82
CA LEU A 214 0.07 23.93 -15.02
C LEU A 214 -0.36 25.37 -14.69
N SER A 215 -1.26 25.53 -13.72
CA SER A 215 -1.78 26.85 -13.32
C SER A 215 -0.70 27.75 -12.75
N ASP A 216 0.17 27.23 -11.89
CA ASP A 216 1.29 27.98 -11.29
C ASP A 216 2.29 28.48 -12.35
N ASN A 217 2.33 27.81 -13.53
CA ASN A 217 3.17 28.20 -14.67
C ASN A 217 2.39 28.94 -15.79
N ASN A 218 1.17 29.41 -15.52
CA ASN A 218 0.31 30.10 -16.49
C ASN A 218 0.02 29.28 -17.76
N LEU A 219 -0.01 27.94 -17.67
CA LEU A 219 -0.39 27.05 -18.75
C LEU A 219 -1.87 26.67 -18.67
N ILE A 220 -2.52 26.54 -19.84
CA ILE A 220 -3.94 26.18 -19.92
C ILE A 220 -4.13 24.71 -19.56
N VAL A 221 -5.06 24.45 -18.64
CA VAL A 221 -5.52 23.10 -18.34
C VAL A 221 -6.50 22.65 -19.44
N ASN A 222 -5.99 21.95 -20.45
CA ASN A 222 -6.82 21.37 -21.51
C ASN A 222 -7.54 20.11 -20.99
N LYS A 223 -8.89 20.14 -20.97
CA LYS A 223 -9.71 19.00 -20.52
C LYS A 223 -9.55 17.76 -21.39
N GLU A 224 -9.25 17.91 -22.69
CA GLU A 224 -9.03 16.81 -23.62
C GLU A 224 -7.72 16.04 -23.34
N TYR A 225 -6.79 16.67 -22.62
CA TYR A 225 -5.53 16.05 -22.19
C TYR A 225 -5.62 15.30 -20.87
N ILE A 226 -6.79 15.31 -20.20
CA ILE A 226 -7.01 14.58 -18.95
C ILE A 226 -7.88 13.37 -19.25
N VAL A 227 -7.25 12.21 -19.42
CA VAL A 227 -7.92 10.98 -19.86
C VAL A 227 -7.78 9.85 -18.84
N ASN A 228 -8.79 8.97 -18.80
CA ASN A 228 -8.79 7.84 -17.87
C ASN A 228 -7.98 6.66 -18.42
N GLY A 229 -6.98 6.21 -17.68
CA GLY A 229 -6.21 4.98 -17.92
C GLY A 229 -6.54 3.88 -16.91
N ALA A 230 -7.40 4.19 -15.91
CA ALA A 230 -7.97 3.26 -14.93
C ALA A 230 -6.95 2.40 -14.14
N TYR A 231 -5.67 2.77 -14.09
CA TYR A 231 -4.56 1.97 -13.56
C TYR A 231 -4.36 0.63 -14.33
N ASP A 232 -4.83 0.58 -15.58
CA ASP A 232 -4.79 -0.59 -16.46
C ASP A 232 -3.93 -0.29 -17.69
N GLU A 233 -3.12 -1.26 -18.10
CA GLU A 233 -2.20 -1.12 -19.23
C GLU A 233 -2.95 -0.96 -20.56
N ASP A 234 -3.96 -1.82 -20.82
CA ASP A 234 -4.72 -1.82 -22.08
C ASP A 234 -5.60 -0.58 -22.23
N ILE A 235 -6.22 -0.12 -21.12
CA ILE A 235 -7.04 1.09 -21.12
C ILE A 235 -6.14 2.31 -21.36
N SER A 236 -4.98 2.38 -20.71
CA SER A 236 -4.00 3.43 -20.92
C SER A 236 -3.47 3.45 -22.34
N TYR A 237 -3.17 2.28 -22.92
CA TYR A 237 -2.78 2.15 -24.33
C TYR A 237 -3.83 2.79 -25.25
N LYS A 238 -5.11 2.43 -25.11
CA LYS A 238 -6.23 2.97 -25.92
C LYS A 238 -6.40 4.48 -25.70
N ALA A 239 -6.31 4.94 -24.47
CA ALA A 239 -6.40 6.35 -24.12
C ALA A 239 -5.26 7.16 -24.76
N THR A 240 -4.05 6.62 -24.74
CA THR A 240 -2.86 7.26 -25.33
C THR A 240 -2.97 7.30 -26.85
N LEU A 241 -3.42 6.23 -27.52
CA LEU A 241 -3.70 6.27 -28.98
C LEU A 241 -4.68 7.38 -29.36
N LYS A 242 -5.73 7.57 -28.54
CA LYS A 242 -6.68 8.66 -28.78
C LYS A 242 -6.05 10.04 -28.60
N LEU A 243 -5.21 10.24 -27.60
CA LEU A 243 -4.47 11.50 -27.38
C LEU A 243 -3.55 11.83 -28.56
N LEU A 244 -2.81 10.83 -29.07
CA LEU A 244 -1.87 11.02 -30.18
C LEU A 244 -2.54 11.29 -31.53
N LYS A 245 -3.81 10.88 -31.69
CA LYS A 245 -4.61 11.14 -32.89
C LYS A 245 -5.36 12.49 -32.88
N ASN A 246 -5.26 13.26 -31.80
CA ASN A 246 -5.85 14.60 -31.76
C ASN A 246 -5.20 15.53 -32.79
N SER A 247 -5.92 16.56 -33.22
CA SER A 247 -5.41 17.61 -34.15
C SER A 247 -4.21 18.37 -33.56
N ASN A 248 -4.12 18.47 -32.23
CA ASN A 248 -2.99 19.02 -31.50
C ASN A 248 -2.54 17.99 -30.44
N PRO A 249 -1.67 17.02 -30.78
CA PRO A 249 -1.24 16.00 -29.84
C PRO A 249 -0.34 16.59 -28.74
N PRO A 250 -0.31 15.99 -27.53
CA PRO A 250 0.60 16.43 -26.48
C PRO A 250 2.05 16.12 -26.87
N SER A 251 2.99 16.98 -26.45
CA SER A 251 4.44 16.73 -26.55
C SER A 251 4.99 15.93 -25.37
N ALA A 252 4.22 15.81 -24.30
CA ALA A 252 4.59 15.04 -23.12
C ALA A 252 3.35 14.46 -22.45
N ILE A 253 3.52 13.30 -21.80
CA ILE A 253 2.46 12.61 -21.08
C ILE A 253 2.95 12.23 -19.67
N PHE A 254 2.24 12.71 -18.66
CA PHE A 254 2.35 12.21 -17.30
C PHE A 254 1.33 11.10 -17.07
N PHE A 255 1.81 9.88 -16.82
CA PHE A 255 0.99 8.73 -16.48
C PHE A 255 0.82 8.64 -14.96
N GLY A 256 -0.40 8.40 -14.52
CA GLY A 256 -0.75 8.32 -13.10
C GLY A 256 -0.11 7.13 -12.38
N ASN A 257 0.39 6.11 -13.11
CA ASN A 257 1.32 5.10 -12.59
C ASN A 257 2.17 4.48 -13.72
N ASP A 258 3.13 3.64 -13.35
CA ASP A 258 4.10 3.06 -14.29
C ASP A 258 3.48 1.98 -15.19
N ILE A 259 2.47 1.24 -14.74
CA ILE A 259 1.73 0.28 -15.57
C ILE A 259 1.01 1.00 -16.71
N MET A 260 0.38 2.13 -16.42
CA MET A 260 -0.22 2.97 -17.45
C MET A 260 0.83 3.55 -18.39
N ALA A 261 2.03 3.89 -17.88
CA ALA A 261 3.13 4.35 -18.73
C ALA A 261 3.59 3.26 -19.72
N VAL A 262 3.64 1.99 -19.30
CA VAL A 262 3.93 0.86 -20.20
C VAL A 262 2.91 0.79 -21.34
N GLY A 263 1.61 0.85 -21.04
CA GLY A 263 0.56 0.89 -22.06
C GLY A 263 0.69 2.08 -23.01
N GLY A 264 0.97 3.27 -22.44
CA GLY A 264 1.20 4.48 -23.21
C GLY A 264 2.43 4.39 -24.14
N ILE A 265 3.53 3.82 -23.67
CA ILE A 265 4.75 3.61 -24.46
C ILE A 265 4.49 2.64 -25.63
N LYS A 266 3.70 1.59 -25.41
CA LYS A 266 3.27 0.70 -26.50
C LYS A 266 2.48 1.45 -27.57
N ALA A 267 1.56 2.33 -27.18
CA ALA A 267 0.80 3.17 -28.09
C ALA A 267 1.67 4.16 -28.88
N ILE A 268 2.63 4.81 -28.23
CA ILE A 268 3.59 5.72 -28.85
C ILE A 268 4.39 4.98 -29.95
N ARG A 269 4.93 3.80 -29.62
CA ARG A 269 5.70 2.97 -30.56
C ARG A 269 4.86 2.48 -31.74
N GLU A 270 3.61 2.08 -31.53
CA GLU A 270 2.70 1.65 -32.61
C GLU A 270 2.39 2.77 -33.60
N MET A 271 2.33 4.01 -33.11
CA MET A 271 2.18 5.20 -33.98
C MET A 271 3.47 5.57 -34.75
N GLY A 272 4.54 4.77 -34.63
CA GLY A 272 5.84 5.06 -35.23
C GLY A 272 6.61 6.19 -34.54
N LEU A 273 6.16 6.62 -33.35
CA LEU A 273 6.77 7.68 -32.57
C LEU A 273 7.79 7.10 -31.57
N LYS A 274 8.78 7.91 -31.19
CA LYS A 274 9.81 7.55 -30.22
C LYS A 274 9.58 8.29 -28.92
N VAL A 275 9.71 7.53 -27.81
CA VAL A 275 9.74 8.13 -26.49
C VAL A 275 10.98 9.00 -26.37
N LYS A 276 10.86 10.13 -25.70
CA LYS A 276 11.81 11.22 -25.57
C LYS A 276 11.88 12.07 -26.84
N GLU A 277 12.20 11.52 -28.00
CA GLU A 277 12.40 12.28 -29.22
C GLU A 277 11.13 13.00 -29.67
N ASP A 278 10.00 12.28 -29.71
CA ASP A 278 8.70 12.78 -30.15
C ASP A 278 7.75 13.06 -28.99
N ILE A 279 7.66 12.15 -28.02
CA ILE A 279 6.79 12.25 -26.86
C ILE A 279 7.58 11.96 -25.57
N SER A 280 7.64 12.94 -24.68
CA SER A 280 8.21 12.76 -23.34
C SER A 280 7.26 12.02 -22.43
N VAL A 281 7.79 11.17 -21.54
CA VAL A 281 7.02 10.29 -20.66
C VAL A 281 7.53 10.37 -19.23
N ILE A 282 6.60 10.51 -18.27
CA ILE A 282 6.85 10.33 -16.83
C ILE A 282 5.78 9.43 -16.24
N GLY A 283 6.18 8.48 -15.39
CA GLY A 283 5.31 7.61 -14.62
C GLY A 283 5.17 7.99 -13.15
N PHE A 284 4.61 7.08 -12.37
CA PHE A 284 4.49 7.14 -10.92
C PHE A 284 4.61 5.72 -10.35
N ASP A 285 5.20 5.52 -9.18
CA ASP A 285 5.51 4.32 -8.39
C ASP A 285 6.98 3.88 -8.48
N ASN A 286 7.74 4.34 -9.49
CA ASN A 286 9.14 3.96 -9.72
C ASN A 286 9.34 2.43 -9.74
N TYR A 287 8.53 1.74 -10.54
CA TYR A 287 8.62 0.30 -10.69
C TYR A 287 9.77 -0.09 -11.63
N THR A 288 10.50 -1.15 -11.28
CA THR A 288 11.55 -1.72 -12.12
C THR A 288 10.98 -2.94 -12.86
N PHE A 289 10.84 -2.83 -14.18
CA PHE A 289 10.27 -3.89 -15.02
C PHE A 289 11.27 -5.00 -15.36
N GLY A 290 12.49 -4.97 -14.79
CA GLY A 290 13.57 -5.90 -15.14
C GLY A 290 14.06 -5.73 -16.57
N ASP A 291 14.91 -6.66 -17.02
CA ASP A 291 15.52 -6.64 -18.37
C ASP A 291 14.50 -6.92 -19.49
N SER A 292 13.27 -7.33 -19.15
CA SER A 292 12.21 -7.64 -20.11
C SER A 292 11.56 -6.40 -20.74
N PHE A 293 11.78 -5.22 -20.17
CA PHE A 293 11.25 -3.96 -20.68
C PHE A 293 12.40 -3.07 -21.14
N ASP A 294 12.54 -2.93 -22.43
CA ASP A 294 13.66 -2.27 -23.14
C ASP A 294 13.69 -0.73 -22.96
N MET A 295 13.11 -0.22 -21.89
CA MET A 295 13.08 1.20 -21.62
C MET A 295 12.96 1.53 -20.12
N SER A 296 13.86 2.39 -19.68
CA SER A 296 13.83 3.03 -18.38
C SER A 296 13.29 4.45 -18.53
N PHE A 297 12.15 4.75 -17.90
CA PHE A 297 11.53 6.09 -17.95
C PHE A 297 11.52 6.77 -16.57
N SER A 298 11.48 8.10 -16.58
CA SER A 298 11.38 8.92 -15.38
C SER A 298 10.08 8.62 -14.64
N SER A 299 10.13 8.55 -13.31
CA SER A 299 8.96 8.22 -12.51
C SER A 299 9.03 8.86 -11.12
N ILE A 300 7.88 9.05 -10.50
CA ILE A 300 7.79 9.46 -9.10
C ILE A 300 7.92 8.23 -8.21
N ASN A 301 8.85 8.27 -7.26
CA ASN A 301 9.01 7.23 -6.25
C ASN A 301 8.17 7.52 -5.01
N ALA A 302 7.26 6.61 -4.68
CA ALA A 302 6.54 6.62 -3.41
C ALA A 302 7.36 5.82 -2.37
N PRO A 303 7.48 6.30 -1.11
CA PRO A 303 8.31 5.66 -0.08
C PRO A 303 7.54 4.51 0.60
N LEU A 304 7.28 3.42 -0.13
CA LEU A 304 6.43 2.31 0.34
C LEU A 304 6.99 1.61 1.57
N GLU A 305 8.32 1.54 1.71
CA GLU A 305 9.01 0.98 2.86
C GLU A 305 8.72 1.81 4.12
N ASP A 306 8.87 3.14 4.04
CA ASP A 306 8.61 4.05 5.17
C ASP A 306 7.12 4.07 5.52
N MET A 307 6.24 4.04 4.53
CA MET A 307 4.79 3.94 4.72
C MET A 307 4.42 2.66 5.46
N SER A 308 4.99 1.53 5.06
CA SER A 308 4.77 0.22 5.68
C SER A 308 5.33 0.15 7.10
N ASP A 309 6.56 0.64 7.29
CA ASP A 309 7.19 0.71 8.62
C ASP A 309 6.37 1.57 9.58
N PHE A 310 5.89 2.73 9.12
CA PHE A 310 5.03 3.60 9.93
C PHE A 310 3.70 2.94 10.30
N ALA A 311 3.02 2.32 9.33
CA ALA A 311 1.74 1.63 9.56
C ALA A 311 1.88 0.54 10.63
N ILE A 312 2.84 -0.37 10.44
CA ILE A 312 3.06 -1.51 11.34
C ILE A 312 3.54 -1.06 12.71
N GLU A 313 4.48 -0.11 12.79
CA GLU A 313 4.99 0.40 14.06
C GLU A 313 3.88 1.00 14.93
N ASN A 314 3.06 1.88 14.32
CA ASN A 314 2.01 2.57 15.07
C ASN A 314 0.82 1.66 15.40
N LEU A 315 0.53 0.64 14.56
CA LEU A 315 -0.41 -0.42 14.94
C LEU A 315 0.07 -1.20 16.16
N ILE A 316 1.34 -1.59 16.20
CA ILE A 316 1.91 -2.34 17.34
C ILE A 316 1.90 -1.49 18.61
N LYS A 317 2.30 -0.21 18.53
CA LYS A 317 2.20 0.72 19.65
C LYS A 317 0.77 0.84 20.17
N SER A 318 -0.19 0.97 19.26
CA SER A 318 -1.62 1.04 19.61
C SER A 318 -2.13 -0.25 20.27
N ILE A 319 -1.68 -1.44 19.83
CA ILE A 319 -1.99 -2.74 20.46
C ILE A 319 -1.45 -2.79 21.89
N ASN A 320 -0.24 -2.27 22.11
CA ASN A 320 0.43 -2.28 23.41
C ASN A 320 -0.06 -1.19 24.37
N GLY A 321 -0.93 -0.27 23.94
CA GLY A 321 -1.37 0.89 24.72
C GLY A 321 -0.29 1.96 24.88
N GLU A 322 0.68 2.01 23.98
CA GLU A 322 1.72 3.03 23.90
C GLU A 322 1.23 4.24 23.09
N ASP A 323 1.91 5.38 23.23
CA ASP A 323 1.65 6.55 22.39
C ASP A 323 2.01 6.27 20.93
N TYR A 324 1.10 6.57 20.01
CA TYR A 324 1.25 6.33 18.60
C TYR A 324 0.75 7.50 17.74
N LYS A 325 1.26 7.58 16.52
CA LYS A 325 0.85 8.59 15.53
C LYS A 325 -0.27 8.03 14.64
N THR A 326 -1.23 8.88 14.33
CA THR A 326 -2.42 8.51 13.54
C THR A 326 -2.34 8.90 12.08
N GLU A 327 -1.37 9.71 11.67
CA GLU A 327 -1.27 10.18 10.28
C GLU A 327 0.19 10.15 9.80
N TYR A 328 0.38 9.69 8.57
CA TYR A 328 1.64 9.75 7.83
C TYR A 328 1.39 10.16 6.38
N LYS A 329 2.16 11.14 5.94
CA LYS A 329 2.21 11.57 4.55
C LYS A 329 3.62 11.35 4.02
N GLY A 330 3.80 10.28 3.23
CA GLY A 330 5.08 9.87 2.69
C GLY A 330 5.61 10.85 1.65
N LEU A 331 6.82 11.35 1.85
CA LEU A 331 7.47 12.27 0.92
C LEU A 331 7.91 11.54 -0.34
N VAL A 332 7.41 11.98 -1.48
CA VAL A 332 7.73 11.41 -2.79
C VAL A 332 8.92 12.14 -3.44
N SER A 333 9.66 11.43 -4.30
CA SER A 333 10.78 11.98 -5.05
C SER A 333 10.65 11.69 -6.55
N LEU A 334 11.16 12.59 -7.40
CA LEU A 334 11.26 12.34 -8.83
C LEU A 334 12.57 11.60 -9.11
N VAL A 335 12.47 10.47 -9.78
CA VAL A 335 13.60 9.69 -10.30
C VAL A 335 13.71 9.99 -11.80
N ILE A 336 14.76 10.71 -12.17
CA ILE A 336 15.01 11.13 -13.55
C ILE A 336 15.72 10.02 -14.30
N ARG A 337 15.22 9.70 -15.49
CA ARG A 337 15.81 8.77 -16.46
C ARG A 337 15.71 9.34 -17.88
N ASP A 338 16.04 8.53 -18.88
CA ASP A 338 16.15 8.99 -20.27
C ASP A 338 14.81 8.90 -21.04
N SER A 339 13.77 9.59 -20.57
CA SER A 339 12.42 9.59 -21.18
C SER A 339 11.83 10.98 -21.42
N VAL A 340 12.58 12.05 -21.08
CA VAL A 340 12.12 13.43 -21.22
C VAL A 340 13.12 14.23 -22.09
N LYS A 341 12.59 14.85 -23.14
CA LYS A 341 13.34 15.73 -24.03
C LYS A 341 13.42 17.14 -23.45
N ASN A 342 14.59 17.75 -23.50
CA ASN A 342 14.72 19.18 -23.21
C ASN A 342 14.49 20.00 -24.50
N LEU A 343 13.37 20.74 -24.54
CA LEU A 343 12.98 21.58 -25.64
C LEU A 343 13.53 23.02 -25.55
N ARG A 344 14.15 23.42 -24.43
CA ARG A 344 14.72 24.76 -24.25
C ARG A 344 16.05 24.95 -24.96
N ASN A 345 16.72 23.85 -25.28
CA ASN A 345 18.02 23.86 -25.95
C ASN A 345 17.89 23.68 -27.48
N GLN A 346 16.70 23.90 -28.04
CA GLN A 346 16.41 23.95 -29.45
C GLN A 346 16.00 25.40 -29.81
#